data_38ebf34d6afd1364115b11c043176502
#
_entry.id   38ebf34d6afd1364115b11c043176502
#
_cell.length_a   1.000
_cell.length_b   1.000
_cell.length_c   1.000
_cell.angle_alpha   90.00
_cell.angle_beta   90.00
_cell.angle_gamma   90.00
#
_symmetry.space_group_name_H-M   'P 1'
#
loop_
_entity.id
_entity.type
_entity.pdbx_description
1 polymer ?
#
loop_
_entity_poly.entity_id
_entity_poly.type
_entity_poly.pdbx_seq_one_letter_code
_entity_poly.pdbx_strand_id
1 'polypeptide(L)'
;MKVPKFTADFECCSTEEKARVWLWCLMDEELRSSVGTKIEEFMSIILNMTCNAQIYFHVTEYDCSFIIDWLLRHNYSQVYSRNLLMQETFYSVMSSTGDIYTLQLKTFDGHVITIYDSYKKIRLSVADIATSFNLTQTKGIIDYDSWRDEDYIPTQNEIDYIEDDCSIVMQALKVYWQMSLNKSTIGSDAMKDYRSTITKKQFQEWFPNLDSECYMKEYYRAHETIQVKSYDDFVRQAYYGGVCVIADKFKNKNTGPGIAIDRNSMYPAIARQELLPYGKPVYDKGVYEYSEEYPLAILHINIRALNLKPKHLPCISGKSNMRRHNLLLESTFQENIEDNDFTSMDIEIFTTNIELELIKQTYNYVDIEYIDYLKFKA
;
A
#
# COMPACT_ATOMS: atom_id res chain seq x y z
N MET A 1 5.64 21.21 -23.93
CA MET A 1 6.95 20.55 -23.92
C MET A 1 6.83 19.27 -23.12
N LYS A 2 7.56 18.20 -23.50
CA LYS A 2 7.65 16.94 -22.74
C LYS A 2 8.37 17.24 -21.42
N VAL A 3 7.84 16.78 -20.29
CA VAL A 3 8.51 16.90 -18.98
C VAL A 3 9.71 15.96 -18.98
N PRO A 4 10.95 16.44 -18.78
CA PRO A 4 12.13 15.61 -18.71
C PRO A 4 12.07 14.68 -17.49
N LYS A 5 12.65 13.51 -17.65
CA LYS A 5 12.67 12.46 -16.63
C LYS A 5 14.10 12.05 -16.34
N PHE A 6 14.35 11.80 -15.07
CA PHE A 6 15.66 11.41 -14.56
C PHE A 6 15.50 10.20 -13.65
N THR A 7 16.53 9.41 -13.53
CA THR A 7 16.73 8.51 -12.39
C THR A 7 17.80 9.08 -11.49
N ALA A 8 17.70 8.82 -10.20
CA ALA A 8 18.72 9.22 -9.24
C ALA A 8 18.89 8.14 -8.18
N ASP A 9 20.05 8.13 -7.58
CA ASP A 9 20.43 7.25 -6.50
C ASP A 9 21.42 7.92 -5.56
N PHE A 10 21.42 7.54 -4.28
CA PHE A 10 22.33 8.04 -3.27
C PHE A 10 23.06 6.88 -2.59
N GLU A 11 24.37 6.97 -2.58
CA GLU A 11 25.18 6.13 -1.70
C GLU A 11 25.45 6.87 -0.39
N CYS A 12 25.09 6.22 0.70
CA CYS A 12 25.08 6.79 2.03
C CYS A 12 25.90 5.98 3.00
N CYS A 13 26.47 6.63 4.01
CA CYS A 13 27.04 5.96 5.16
C CYS A 13 26.43 6.52 6.45
N SER A 14 26.29 5.66 7.44
CA SER A 14 25.68 6.02 8.73
C SER A 14 26.43 5.41 9.91
N THR A 15 26.40 6.13 11.03
CA THR A 15 26.76 5.64 12.35
C THR A 15 25.56 5.80 13.28
N GLU A 16 25.67 5.45 14.55
CA GLU A 16 24.60 5.73 15.53
C GLU A 16 24.27 7.20 15.70
N GLU A 17 25.21 8.09 15.42
CA GLU A 17 25.06 9.54 15.67
C GLU A 17 24.79 10.36 14.41
N LYS A 18 25.22 9.91 13.24
CA LYS A 18 25.16 10.69 11.99
C LYS A 18 25.08 9.83 10.75
N ALA A 19 24.45 10.39 9.73
CA ALA A 19 24.37 9.81 8.40
C ALA A 19 24.62 10.89 7.34
N ARG A 20 25.20 10.49 6.20
CA ARG A 20 25.45 11.39 5.09
C ARG A 20 25.39 10.69 3.75
N VAL A 21 25.01 11.45 2.72
CA VAL A 21 25.24 11.11 1.32
C VAL A 21 26.71 11.37 0.99
N TRP A 22 27.42 10.37 0.49
CA TRP A 22 28.83 10.50 0.11
C TRP A 22 29.04 10.35 -1.40
N LEU A 23 28.02 9.87 -2.14
CA LEU A 23 27.99 9.83 -3.59
C LEU A 23 26.54 9.93 -4.04
N TRP A 24 26.28 10.67 -5.10
CA TRP A 24 24.97 10.75 -5.75
C TRP A 24 25.11 10.70 -7.27
N CYS A 25 24.10 10.18 -7.93
CA CYS A 25 23.96 10.19 -9.39
C CYS A 25 22.59 10.76 -9.76
N LEU A 26 22.56 11.56 -10.81
CA LEU A 26 21.37 12.02 -11.52
C LEU A 26 21.54 11.74 -13.00
N MET A 27 20.72 10.88 -13.59
CA MET A 27 20.84 10.42 -14.96
C MET A 27 19.60 10.78 -15.78
N ASP A 28 19.81 11.29 -16.99
CA ASP A 28 18.74 11.67 -17.91
C ASP A 28 18.25 10.50 -18.80
N GLU A 29 17.22 10.77 -19.63
CA GLU A 29 16.65 9.75 -20.55
C GLU A 29 17.65 9.30 -21.62
N GLU A 30 18.72 10.04 -21.92
CA GLU A 30 19.80 9.68 -22.84
C GLU A 30 20.95 8.94 -22.16
N LEU A 31 20.81 8.58 -20.88
CA LEU A 31 21.82 7.93 -20.04
C LEU A 31 23.07 8.78 -19.81
N ARG A 32 22.92 10.11 -19.82
CA ARG A 32 23.98 11.03 -19.40
C ARG A 32 23.84 11.28 -17.92
N SER A 33 24.91 11.05 -17.19
CA SER A 33 24.97 11.20 -15.73
C SER A 33 25.59 12.52 -15.29
N SER A 34 25.17 12.97 -14.15
CA SER A 34 25.87 13.93 -13.29
C SER A 34 26.09 13.26 -11.94
N VAL A 35 27.30 13.31 -11.44
CA VAL A 35 27.71 12.67 -10.17
C VAL A 35 28.36 13.70 -9.27
N GLY A 36 28.23 13.52 -7.97
CA GLY A 36 28.89 14.36 -6.96
C GLY A 36 28.85 13.71 -5.58
N THR A 37 29.47 14.39 -4.61
CA THR A 37 29.72 13.81 -3.29
C THR A 37 28.96 14.48 -2.15
N LYS A 38 28.23 15.56 -2.45
CA LYS A 38 27.52 16.37 -1.45
C LYS A 38 26.07 16.54 -1.86
N ILE A 39 25.15 16.34 -0.92
CA ILE A 39 23.73 16.52 -1.17
C ILE A 39 23.39 17.97 -1.58
N GLU A 40 24.17 18.94 -1.14
CA GLU A 40 24.05 20.37 -1.51
C GLU A 40 24.18 20.57 -3.03
N GLU A 41 25.07 19.83 -3.67
CA GLU A 41 25.28 19.88 -5.12
C GLU A 41 24.05 19.31 -5.85
N PHE A 42 23.56 18.17 -5.42
CA PHE A 42 22.34 17.58 -5.95
C PHE A 42 21.15 18.51 -5.81
N MET A 43 20.93 19.06 -4.61
CA MET A 43 19.83 20.00 -4.34
C MET A 43 20.00 21.29 -5.15
N SER A 44 21.21 21.79 -5.31
CA SER A 44 21.48 22.94 -6.18
C SER A 44 21.07 22.66 -7.63
N ILE A 45 21.38 21.49 -8.17
CA ILE A 45 21.00 21.11 -9.55
C ILE A 45 19.48 21.09 -9.69
N ILE A 46 18.77 20.39 -8.80
CA ILE A 46 17.32 20.24 -8.95
C ILE A 46 16.54 21.53 -8.69
N LEU A 47 17.02 22.40 -7.78
CA LEU A 47 16.40 23.70 -7.49
C LEU A 47 16.63 24.74 -8.58
N ASN A 48 17.66 24.59 -9.41
CA ASN A 48 17.97 25.44 -10.55
C ASN A 48 17.43 24.91 -11.89
N MET A 49 16.66 23.82 -11.90
CA MET A 49 16.02 23.34 -13.13
C MET A 49 15.06 24.39 -13.69
N THR A 50 15.17 24.66 -14.98
CA THR A 50 14.41 25.70 -15.71
C THR A 50 13.08 25.22 -16.29
N CYS A 51 12.65 23.99 -15.93
CA CYS A 51 11.37 23.40 -16.33
C CYS A 51 10.90 22.41 -15.27
N ASN A 52 9.61 22.02 -15.37
CA ASN A 52 9.12 20.91 -14.55
C ASN A 52 9.90 19.64 -14.88
N ALA A 53 10.23 18.84 -13.86
CA ALA A 53 10.95 17.59 -14.03
C ALA A 53 10.38 16.47 -13.16
N GLN A 54 10.64 15.22 -13.56
CA GLN A 54 10.33 14.02 -12.81
C GLN A 54 11.63 13.27 -12.52
N ILE A 55 11.87 12.95 -11.27
CA ILE A 55 13.06 12.21 -10.81
C ILE A 55 12.59 10.92 -10.16
N TYR A 56 13.18 9.80 -10.53
CA TYR A 56 12.83 8.48 -10.03
C TYR A 56 13.98 7.91 -9.23
N PHE A 57 13.78 7.71 -7.94
CA PHE A 57 14.63 6.88 -7.08
C PHE A 57 14.07 5.46 -7.02
N HIS A 58 14.90 4.51 -6.68
CA HIS A 58 14.46 3.13 -6.48
C HIS A 58 14.51 2.78 -4.99
N VAL A 59 13.29 2.64 -4.36
CA VAL A 59 13.11 2.55 -2.90
C VAL A 59 13.42 3.89 -2.22
N THR A 60 12.57 4.88 -2.43
CA THR A 60 12.74 6.27 -1.95
C THR A 60 12.79 6.45 -0.44
N GLU A 61 12.41 5.45 0.35
CA GLU A 61 12.28 5.57 1.80
C GLU A 61 13.56 6.07 2.45
N TYR A 62 14.71 5.57 2.00
CA TYR A 62 16.01 5.96 2.52
C TYR A 62 16.51 7.27 1.88
N ASP A 63 16.57 7.35 0.57
CA ASP A 63 17.15 8.52 -0.14
C ASP A 63 16.35 9.79 0.09
N CYS A 64 15.03 9.74 0.03
CA CYS A 64 14.20 10.91 0.27
C CYS A 64 14.28 11.41 1.72
N SER A 65 14.72 10.60 2.68
CA SER A 65 14.94 11.07 4.04
C SER A 65 16.02 12.14 4.10
N PHE A 66 17.10 11.98 3.34
CA PHE A 66 18.17 12.99 3.22
C PHE A 66 17.69 14.26 2.53
N ILE A 67 16.87 14.13 1.50
CA ILE A 67 16.28 15.31 0.81
C ILE A 67 15.36 16.06 1.76
N ILE A 68 14.51 15.38 2.52
CA ILE A 68 13.59 16.01 3.48
C ILE A 68 14.38 16.65 4.62
N ASP A 69 15.39 15.98 5.17
CA ASP A 69 16.26 16.55 6.19
C ASP A 69 16.95 17.83 5.68
N TRP A 70 17.49 17.80 4.45
CA TRP A 70 18.08 18.97 3.82
C TRP A 70 17.07 20.11 3.68
N LEU A 71 15.86 19.83 3.18
CA LEU A 71 14.81 20.84 3.04
C LEU A 71 14.44 21.47 4.37
N LEU A 72 14.25 20.68 5.43
CA LEU A 72 13.91 21.16 6.76
C LEU A 72 15.04 22.05 7.36
N ARG A 73 16.30 21.65 7.20
CA ARG A 73 17.46 22.43 7.65
C ARG A 73 17.62 23.74 6.90
N HIS A 74 17.11 23.83 5.67
CA HIS A 74 17.12 25.04 4.84
C HIS A 74 15.79 25.82 4.92
N ASN A 75 15.03 25.63 6.01
CA ASN A 75 13.80 26.36 6.34
C ASN A 75 12.64 26.14 5.35
N TYR A 76 12.64 25.03 4.58
CA TYR A 76 11.46 24.63 3.82
C TYR A 76 10.39 24.09 4.76
N SER A 77 9.13 24.44 4.49
CA SER A 77 7.99 23.98 5.28
C SER A 77 7.21 22.89 4.53
N GLN A 78 6.80 21.83 5.25
CA GLN A 78 5.92 20.81 4.67
C GLN A 78 4.50 21.35 4.54
N VAL A 79 3.88 21.15 3.39
CA VAL A 79 2.46 21.43 3.15
C VAL A 79 1.70 20.13 2.95
N TYR A 80 0.45 20.09 3.43
CA TYR A 80 -0.38 18.89 3.42
C TYR A 80 -1.35 18.82 2.23
N SER A 81 -1.29 19.79 1.34
CA SER A 81 -2.05 19.81 0.09
C SER A 81 -1.18 20.30 -1.05
N ARG A 82 -1.25 19.60 -2.18
CA ARG A 82 -0.53 19.98 -3.40
C ARG A 82 -0.86 21.42 -3.86
N ASN A 83 -2.08 21.88 -3.60
CA ASN A 83 -2.51 23.23 -3.97
C ASN A 83 -1.82 24.33 -3.16
N LEU A 84 -1.21 23.99 -2.03
CA LEU A 84 -0.45 24.91 -1.17
C LEU A 84 1.06 24.93 -1.49
N LEU A 85 1.49 24.12 -2.48
CA LEU A 85 2.90 24.06 -2.87
C LEU A 85 3.36 25.39 -3.47
N MET A 86 4.30 26.03 -2.81
CA MET A 86 4.98 27.27 -3.23
C MET A 86 6.50 27.15 -3.08
N GLN A 87 7.24 28.20 -3.38
CA GLN A 87 8.67 28.24 -3.09
C GLN A 87 8.92 28.06 -1.59
N GLU A 88 10.05 27.47 -1.23
CA GLU A 88 10.42 27.15 0.15
C GLU A 88 9.41 26.23 0.87
N THR A 89 8.57 25.52 0.11
CA THR A 89 7.70 24.47 0.65
C THR A 89 7.89 23.17 -0.11
N PHE A 90 7.53 22.05 0.54
CA PHE A 90 7.47 20.75 -0.10
C PHE A 90 6.18 20.00 0.28
N TYR A 91 5.72 19.16 -0.62
CA TYR A 91 4.56 18.29 -0.43
C TYR A 91 4.99 16.84 -0.58
N SER A 92 4.58 15.98 0.35
CA SER A 92 4.86 14.55 0.28
C SER A 92 3.58 13.73 0.39
N VAL A 93 3.55 12.59 -0.32
CA VAL A 93 2.54 11.53 -0.15
C VAL A 93 3.25 10.36 0.50
N MET A 94 2.88 10.07 1.74
CA MET A 94 3.50 9.01 2.55
C MET A 94 2.43 8.02 3.01
N SER A 95 2.83 6.74 3.18
CA SER A 95 2.00 5.75 3.86
C SER A 95 2.00 5.97 5.38
N SER A 96 1.10 5.30 6.07
CA SER A 96 1.12 5.26 7.55
C SER A 96 2.34 4.53 8.13
N THR A 97 3.06 3.77 7.30
CA THR A 97 4.30 3.05 7.64
C THR A 97 5.58 3.83 7.31
N GLY A 98 5.45 5.04 6.73
CA GLY A 98 6.60 5.89 6.40
C GLY A 98 7.08 5.80 4.94
N ASP A 99 6.51 4.90 4.13
CA ASP A 99 6.88 4.81 2.71
C ASP A 99 6.56 6.11 1.96
N ILE A 100 7.52 6.67 1.27
CA ILE A 100 7.35 7.88 0.46
C ILE A 100 7.00 7.49 -0.98
N TYR A 101 5.80 7.83 -1.41
CA TYR A 101 5.33 7.59 -2.80
C TYR A 101 5.71 8.73 -3.74
N THR A 102 5.70 9.95 -3.23
CA THR A 102 5.94 11.15 -4.01
C THR A 102 6.41 12.27 -3.10
N LEU A 103 7.46 12.97 -3.52
CA LEU A 103 7.90 14.23 -2.94
C LEU A 103 7.87 15.31 -4.03
N GLN A 104 7.28 16.47 -3.75
CA GLN A 104 7.22 17.60 -4.68
C GLN A 104 7.77 18.85 -4.03
N LEU A 105 8.55 19.59 -4.79
CA LEU A 105 9.08 20.90 -4.41
C LEU A 105 9.10 21.83 -5.63
N LYS A 106 9.27 23.14 -5.40
CA LYS A 106 9.44 24.12 -6.47
C LYS A 106 10.86 24.57 -6.59
N THR A 107 11.29 24.75 -7.85
CA THR A 107 12.57 25.40 -8.17
C THR A 107 12.53 26.89 -7.83
N PHE A 108 13.68 27.55 -7.86
CA PHE A 108 13.74 29.01 -7.66
C PHE A 108 12.92 29.78 -8.69
N ASP A 109 12.77 29.27 -9.91
CA ASP A 109 11.94 29.83 -10.98
C ASP A 109 10.45 29.39 -10.91
N GLY A 110 10.08 28.62 -9.88
CA GLY A 110 8.69 28.21 -9.66
C GLY A 110 8.26 26.95 -10.41
N HIS A 111 9.15 26.25 -11.08
CA HIS A 111 8.87 24.95 -11.71
C HIS A 111 8.70 23.87 -10.65
N VAL A 112 7.95 22.83 -10.98
CA VAL A 112 7.68 21.72 -10.05
C VAL A 112 8.61 20.56 -10.36
N ILE A 113 9.41 20.18 -9.38
CA ILE A 113 10.14 18.91 -9.37
C ILE A 113 9.31 17.89 -8.63
N THR A 114 9.11 16.74 -9.25
CA THR A 114 8.39 15.61 -8.63
C THR A 114 9.31 14.41 -8.54
N ILE A 115 9.58 13.96 -7.34
CA ILE A 115 10.34 12.76 -7.05
C ILE A 115 9.35 11.61 -6.85
N TYR A 116 9.60 10.48 -7.49
CA TYR A 116 8.78 9.27 -7.44
C TYR A 116 9.59 8.08 -6.98
N ASP A 117 8.93 7.14 -6.32
CA ASP A 117 9.47 5.81 -6.05
C ASP A 117 9.23 4.87 -7.25
N SER A 118 10.28 4.54 -7.97
CA SER A 118 10.21 3.58 -9.08
C SER A 118 9.92 2.15 -8.62
N TYR A 119 10.24 1.78 -7.38
CA TYR A 119 9.89 0.48 -6.81
C TYR A 119 8.37 0.25 -6.70
N LYS A 120 7.59 1.32 -6.52
CA LYS A 120 6.11 1.21 -6.54
C LYS A 120 5.55 0.87 -7.94
N LYS A 121 6.39 0.96 -8.96
CA LYS A 121 6.09 0.59 -10.34
C LYS A 121 6.76 -0.72 -10.75
N ILE A 122 8.04 -0.89 -10.43
CA ILE A 122 8.83 -2.08 -10.75
C ILE A 122 9.29 -2.68 -9.42
N ARG A 123 8.54 -3.64 -8.89
CA ARG A 123 8.79 -4.27 -7.58
C ARG A 123 9.82 -5.40 -7.69
N LEU A 124 11.00 -5.06 -8.18
CA LEU A 124 12.15 -5.96 -8.32
C LEU A 124 13.38 -5.25 -7.75
N SER A 125 14.37 -5.98 -7.29
CA SER A 125 15.67 -5.40 -6.98
C SER A 125 16.34 -4.88 -8.26
N VAL A 126 17.30 -3.95 -8.16
CA VAL A 126 18.03 -3.45 -9.33
C VAL A 126 18.71 -4.59 -10.10
N ALA A 127 19.27 -5.59 -9.39
CA ALA A 127 19.86 -6.79 -9.99
C ALA A 127 18.81 -7.63 -10.76
N ASP A 128 17.62 -7.81 -10.19
CA ASP A 128 16.52 -8.54 -10.83
C ASP A 128 15.96 -7.76 -12.03
N ILE A 129 15.94 -6.42 -11.96
CA ILE A 129 15.59 -5.57 -13.11
C ILE A 129 16.55 -5.81 -14.25
N ALA A 130 17.87 -5.73 -14.01
CA ALA A 130 18.87 -5.97 -15.03
C ALA A 130 18.67 -7.32 -15.73
N THR A 131 18.47 -8.37 -14.95
CA THR A 131 18.22 -9.72 -15.46
C THR A 131 16.91 -9.85 -16.22
N SER A 132 15.80 -9.34 -15.62
CA SER A 132 14.44 -9.50 -16.19
C SER A 132 14.24 -8.71 -17.47
N PHE A 133 14.94 -7.59 -17.65
CA PHE A 133 14.90 -6.77 -18.86
C PHE A 133 16.02 -7.08 -19.85
N ASN A 134 16.85 -8.10 -19.58
CA ASN A 134 18.00 -8.50 -20.41
C ASN A 134 18.93 -7.32 -20.71
N LEU A 135 19.25 -6.52 -19.70
CA LEU A 135 20.15 -5.39 -19.84
C LEU A 135 21.61 -5.86 -19.85
N THR A 136 22.48 -5.09 -20.47
CA THR A 136 23.92 -5.38 -20.51
C THR A 136 24.62 -5.04 -19.19
N GLN A 137 24.11 -4.05 -18.48
CA GLN A 137 24.58 -3.68 -17.15
C GLN A 137 24.17 -4.73 -16.12
N THR A 138 25.04 -4.94 -15.14
CA THR A 138 24.79 -5.80 -13.99
C THR A 138 25.06 -5.01 -12.73
N LYS A 139 24.29 -5.25 -11.66
CA LYS A 139 24.56 -4.61 -10.39
C LYS A 139 25.93 -5.05 -9.87
N GLY A 140 26.79 -4.07 -9.59
CA GLY A 140 28.12 -4.27 -9.01
C GLY A 140 28.05 -4.60 -7.52
N ILE A 141 29.21 -4.55 -6.85
CA ILE A 141 29.37 -4.72 -5.41
C ILE A 141 30.08 -3.48 -4.86
N ILE A 142 29.54 -2.91 -3.79
CA ILE A 142 30.13 -1.79 -3.08
C ILE A 142 30.26 -2.14 -1.59
N ASP A 143 31.24 -1.53 -0.93
CA ASP A 143 31.39 -1.64 0.51
C ASP A 143 30.45 -0.64 1.22
N TYR A 144 29.42 -1.15 1.91
CA TYR A 144 28.46 -0.35 2.68
C TYR A 144 28.89 -0.05 4.12
N ASP A 145 29.87 -0.79 4.65
CA ASP A 145 30.20 -0.77 6.08
C ASP A 145 31.23 0.31 6.42
N SER A 146 32.01 0.76 5.43
CA SER A 146 33.03 1.77 5.64
C SER A 146 32.45 3.18 5.73
N TRP A 147 32.80 3.90 6.81
CA TRP A 147 32.52 5.33 6.91
C TRP A 147 33.33 6.10 5.89
N ARG A 148 32.68 7.02 5.17
CA ARG A 148 33.28 7.94 4.20
C ARG A 148 33.09 9.37 4.70
N ASP A 149 34.20 10.06 4.97
CA ASP A 149 34.21 11.45 5.47
C ASP A 149 33.90 12.46 4.35
N GLU A 150 33.96 13.76 4.71
CA GLU A 150 33.61 14.83 3.78
C GLU A 150 34.66 15.03 2.66
N ASP A 151 35.87 14.58 2.89
CA ASP A 151 37.01 14.70 1.96
C ASP A 151 37.19 13.39 1.15
N TYR A 152 36.33 12.39 1.34
CA TYR A 152 36.41 11.15 0.60
C TYR A 152 36.22 11.36 -0.90
N ILE A 153 37.15 10.84 -1.67
CA ILE A 153 37.08 10.85 -3.15
C ILE A 153 36.63 9.47 -3.62
N PRO A 154 35.44 9.34 -4.23
CA PRO A 154 34.97 8.07 -4.77
C PRO A 154 35.91 7.48 -5.81
N THR A 155 36.10 6.19 -5.75
CA THR A 155 36.84 5.45 -6.78
C THR A 155 36.00 5.36 -8.06
N GLN A 156 36.67 5.11 -9.21
CA GLN A 156 35.94 4.91 -10.48
C GLN A 156 34.94 3.75 -10.39
N ASN A 157 35.26 2.66 -9.70
CA ASN A 157 34.35 1.53 -9.51
C ASN A 157 33.08 1.91 -8.73
N GLU A 158 33.17 2.81 -7.75
CA GLU A 158 32.01 3.30 -7.01
C GLU A 158 31.16 4.25 -7.87
N ILE A 159 31.80 5.05 -8.71
CA ILE A 159 31.09 5.90 -9.69
C ILE A 159 30.38 5.02 -10.72
N ASP A 160 31.05 4.05 -11.30
CA ASP A 160 30.47 3.12 -12.27
C ASP A 160 29.30 2.36 -11.65
N TYR A 161 29.41 1.96 -10.37
CA TYR A 161 28.36 1.28 -9.62
C TYR A 161 27.05 2.09 -9.54
N ILE A 162 27.12 3.35 -9.10
CA ILE A 162 25.90 4.18 -8.95
C ILE A 162 25.34 4.60 -10.31
N GLU A 163 26.19 4.79 -11.31
CA GLU A 163 25.75 5.04 -12.70
C GLU A 163 25.05 3.84 -13.31
N ASP A 164 25.53 2.62 -13.06
CA ASP A 164 24.88 1.39 -13.50
C ASP A 164 23.52 1.21 -12.84
N ASP A 165 23.39 1.43 -11.53
CA ASP A 165 22.10 1.35 -10.82
C ASP A 165 21.08 2.35 -11.41
N CYS A 166 21.47 3.61 -11.61
CA CYS A 166 20.61 4.61 -12.27
C CYS A 166 20.25 4.21 -13.71
N SER A 167 21.21 3.69 -14.48
CA SER A 167 21.03 3.28 -15.88
C SER A 167 20.07 2.10 -15.99
N ILE A 168 20.21 1.08 -15.15
CA ILE A 168 19.32 -0.09 -15.09
C ILE A 168 17.88 0.36 -14.87
N VAL A 169 17.65 1.19 -13.86
CA VAL A 169 16.31 1.69 -13.54
C VAL A 169 15.75 2.57 -14.67
N MET A 170 16.56 3.45 -15.27
CA MET A 170 16.15 4.29 -16.40
C MET A 170 15.71 3.45 -17.60
N GLN A 171 16.50 2.46 -17.99
CA GLN A 171 16.19 1.60 -19.13
C GLN A 171 14.89 0.82 -18.91
N ALA A 172 14.68 0.27 -17.72
CA ALA A 172 13.44 -0.42 -17.38
C ALA A 172 12.22 0.53 -17.40
N LEU A 173 12.34 1.72 -16.84
CA LEU A 173 11.27 2.73 -16.89
C LEU A 173 10.95 3.16 -18.32
N LYS A 174 11.95 3.29 -19.20
CA LYS A 174 11.72 3.61 -20.63
C LYS A 174 10.86 2.54 -21.31
N VAL A 175 11.06 1.26 -21.02
CA VAL A 175 10.21 0.17 -21.53
C VAL A 175 8.75 0.39 -21.08
N TYR A 176 8.51 0.66 -19.79
CA TYR A 176 7.17 0.94 -19.30
C TYR A 176 6.53 2.17 -19.98
N TRP A 177 7.29 3.25 -20.17
CA TRP A 177 6.76 4.46 -20.82
C TRP A 177 6.45 4.22 -22.30
N GLN A 178 7.24 3.40 -23.02
CA GLN A 178 6.94 2.99 -24.40
C GLN A 178 5.63 2.18 -24.49
N MET A 179 5.30 1.40 -23.44
CA MET A 179 4.02 0.70 -23.30
C MET A 179 2.87 1.61 -22.83
N SER A 180 3.08 2.93 -22.79
CA SER A 180 2.11 3.92 -22.26
C SER A 180 1.77 3.77 -20.77
N LEU A 181 2.55 3.00 -20.03
CA LEU A 181 2.47 2.84 -18.57
C LEU A 181 3.25 3.97 -17.90
N ASN A 182 2.63 5.14 -17.76
CA ASN A 182 3.29 6.39 -17.37
C ASN A 182 2.78 6.98 -16.03
N LYS A 183 2.02 6.22 -15.25
CA LYS A 183 1.60 6.62 -13.91
C LYS A 183 2.68 6.30 -12.89
N SER A 184 2.57 6.84 -11.69
CA SER A 184 3.56 6.65 -10.61
C SER A 184 3.58 5.23 -10.04
N THR A 185 2.47 4.50 -10.10
CA THR A 185 2.38 3.12 -9.60
C THR A 185 1.76 2.19 -10.63
N ILE A 186 2.09 0.90 -10.54
CA ILE A 186 1.49 -0.13 -11.43
C ILE A 186 -0.04 -0.21 -11.26
N GLY A 187 -0.55 -0.04 -10.03
CA GLY A 187 -1.99 -0.01 -9.79
C GLY A 187 -2.69 1.17 -10.48
N SER A 188 -2.03 2.33 -10.52
CA SER A 188 -2.56 3.51 -11.23
C SER A 188 -2.54 3.33 -12.75
N ASP A 189 -1.56 2.62 -13.30
CA ASP A 189 -1.54 2.26 -14.71
C ASP A 189 -2.66 1.26 -15.04
N ALA A 190 -2.82 0.21 -14.24
CA ALA A 190 -3.90 -0.77 -14.39
C ALA A 190 -5.29 -0.10 -14.31
N MET A 191 -5.48 0.84 -13.37
CA MET A 191 -6.72 1.61 -13.26
C MET A 191 -6.95 2.51 -14.47
N LYS A 192 -5.89 3.14 -15.01
CA LYS A 192 -5.98 3.94 -16.24
C LYS A 192 -6.39 3.06 -17.42
N ASP A 193 -5.79 1.89 -17.56
CA ASP A 193 -6.11 0.94 -18.63
C ASP A 193 -7.56 0.47 -18.51
N TYR A 194 -7.98 0.00 -17.33
CA TYR A 194 -9.35 -0.39 -17.07
C TYR A 194 -10.36 0.72 -17.42
N ARG A 195 -10.09 1.96 -16.98
CA ARG A 195 -10.96 3.12 -17.31
C ARG A 195 -11.01 3.45 -18.78
N SER A 196 -10.03 3.02 -19.58
CA SER A 196 -10.04 3.22 -21.04
C SER A 196 -10.97 2.25 -21.76
N THR A 197 -11.35 1.13 -21.14
CA THR A 197 -12.23 0.11 -21.71
C THR A 197 -13.71 0.39 -21.49
N ILE A 198 -14.06 1.34 -20.62
CA ILE A 198 -15.43 1.70 -20.27
C ILE A 198 -15.65 3.20 -20.33
N THR A 199 -16.90 3.64 -20.48
CA THR A 199 -17.22 5.08 -20.48
C THR A 199 -17.12 5.66 -19.05
N LYS A 200 -16.85 6.96 -18.96
CA LYS A 200 -16.85 7.67 -17.67
C LYS A 200 -18.16 7.49 -16.91
N LYS A 201 -19.30 7.48 -17.63
CA LYS A 201 -20.62 7.26 -17.02
C LYS A 201 -20.74 5.87 -16.41
N GLN A 202 -20.36 4.82 -17.17
CA GLN A 202 -20.34 3.44 -16.66
C GLN A 202 -19.43 3.30 -15.45
N PHE A 203 -18.23 3.91 -15.50
CA PHE A 203 -17.31 3.86 -14.37
C PHE A 203 -17.93 4.50 -13.10
N GLN A 204 -18.58 5.65 -13.22
CA GLN A 204 -19.24 6.33 -12.09
C GLN A 204 -20.47 5.56 -11.57
N GLU A 205 -21.17 4.86 -12.45
CA GLU A 205 -22.31 4.02 -12.08
C GLU A 205 -21.85 2.75 -11.33
N TRP A 206 -20.80 2.12 -11.80
CA TRP A 206 -20.28 0.89 -11.18
C TRP A 206 -19.48 1.14 -9.91
N PHE A 207 -18.74 2.25 -9.87
CA PHE A 207 -17.89 2.64 -8.74
C PHE A 207 -18.28 4.05 -8.25
N PRO A 208 -19.43 4.19 -7.59
CA PRO A 208 -19.84 5.48 -7.01
C PRO A 208 -18.90 5.88 -5.87
N ASN A 209 -18.88 7.17 -5.55
CA ASN A 209 -18.16 7.66 -4.38
C ASN A 209 -18.95 7.36 -3.10
N LEU A 210 -18.68 6.24 -2.47
CA LEU A 210 -19.37 5.78 -1.25
C LEU A 210 -19.05 6.64 -0.03
N ASP A 211 -17.92 7.36 -0.03
CA ASP A 211 -17.53 8.25 1.07
C ASP A 211 -18.39 9.53 1.11
N SER A 212 -18.80 10.03 -0.03
CA SER A 212 -19.63 11.25 -0.13
C SER A 212 -21.12 11.04 0.18
N GLU A 213 -21.57 9.80 0.28
CA GLU A 213 -22.97 9.44 0.50
C GLU A 213 -23.17 8.78 1.86
N CYS A 214 -24.14 9.29 2.62
CA CYS A 214 -24.43 8.83 3.96
C CYS A 214 -25.70 7.98 3.99
N TYR A 215 -25.65 6.82 4.66
CA TYR A 215 -26.81 5.97 4.86
C TYR A 215 -27.55 6.30 6.17
N MET A 216 -26.86 6.93 7.14
CA MET A 216 -27.44 7.31 8.43
C MET A 216 -27.01 8.73 8.80
N LYS A 217 -28.00 9.54 9.24
CA LYS A 217 -27.78 10.84 9.87
C LYS A 217 -28.48 10.79 11.22
N GLU A 218 -27.74 10.54 12.28
CA GLU A 218 -28.29 10.63 13.64
C GLU A 218 -28.07 12.04 14.18
N TYR A 219 -29.18 12.70 14.54
CA TYR A 219 -29.17 13.97 15.27
C TYR A 219 -29.42 13.69 16.75
N TYR A 220 -28.42 13.80 17.58
CA TYR A 220 -28.64 13.86 19.04
C TYR A 220 -28.92 15.29 19.47
N ARG A 221 -30.13 15.52 19.97
CA ARG A 221 -30.47 16.76 20.66
C ARG A 221 -29.88 16.74 22.09
N ALA A 222 -28.84 17.49 22.31
CA ALA A 222 -28.46 18.14 23.56
C ALA A 222 -26.98 18.49 23.69
N HIS A 223 -26.06 17.89 23.01
CA HIS A 223 -24.66 18.34 22.83
C HIS A 223 -24.11 17.76 21.52
N GLU A 224 -24.70 18.19 20.42
CA GLU A 224 -24.23 18.23 19.03
C GLU A 224 -23.00 17.35 18.68
N THR A 225 -23.20 16.05 18.57
CA THR A 225 -22.32 15.23 17.73
C THR A 225 -23.17 14.60 16.63
N ILE A 226 -23.17 15.22 15.47
CA ILE A 226 -23.77 14.64 14.26
C ILE A 226 -22.87 13.48 13.85
N GLN A 227 -23.27 12.25 14.12
CA GLN A 227 -22.60 11.09 13.52
C GLN A 227 -23.17 10.88 12.12
N VAL A 228 -22.38 11.25 11.12
CA VAL A 228 -22.66 10.97 9.72
C VAL A 228 -21.89 9.71 9.38
N LYS A 229 -22.59 8.61 9.07
CA LYS A 229 -21.95 7.35 8.63
C LYS A 229 -22.09 7.22 7.12
N SER A 230 -20.97 7.17 6.42
CA SER A 230 -20.93 6.95 4.97
C SER A 230 -21.10 5.47 4.64
N TYR A 231 -21.48 5.17 3.38
CA TYR A 231 -21.45 3.79 2.89
C TYR A 231 -20.03 3.22 2.90
N ASP A 232 -19.00 4.05 2.68
CA ASP A 232 -17.60 3.63 2.74
C ASP A 232 -17.21 3.17 4.15
N ASP A 233 -17.65 3.88 5.20
CA ASP A 233 -17.39 3.48 6.60
C ASP A 233 -17.98 2.09 6.90
N PHE A 234 -19.18 1.80 6.41
CA PHE A 234 -19.83 0.50 6.60
C PHE A 234 -19.05 -0.62 5.88
N VAL A 235 -18.70 -0.39 4.60
CA VAL A 235 -17.96 -1.35 3.78
C VAL A 235 -16.60 -1.65 4.38
N ARG A 236 -15.88 -0.65 4.85
CA ARG A 236 -14.55 -0.81 5.46
C ARG A 236 -14.54 -1.64 6.72
N GLN A 237 -15.63 -1.66 7.48
CA GLN A 237 -15.73 -2.50 8.68
C GLN A 237 -15.77 -4.01 8.34
N ALA A 238 -16.23 -4.38 7.15
CA ALA A 238 -16.17 -5.76 6.67
C ALA A 238 -14.88 -6.10 5.91
N TYR A 239 -13.94 -5.17 5.78
CA TYR A 239 -12.67 -5.40 5.08
C TYR A 239 -11.62 -5.96 6.03
N TYR A 240 -11.40 -7.25 5.95
CA TYR A 240 -10.42 -7.98 6.75
C TYR A 240 -9.26 -8.49 5.87
N GLY A 241 -8.07 -8.61 6.48
CA GLY A 241 -6.97 -9.34 5.84
C GLY A 241 -7.21 -10.85 5.86
N GLY A 242 -6.40 -11.60 5.13
CA GLY A 242 -6.43 -13.05 5.14
C GLY A 242 -6.21 -13.61 6.55
N VAL A 243 -6.83 -14.74 6.85
CA VAL A 243 -6.63 -15.48 8.10
C VAL A 243 -5.28 -16.15 8.06
N CYS A 244 -4.40 -15.84 9.02
CA CYS A 244 -3.11 -16.48 9.21
C CYS A 244 -3.14 -17.28 10.51
N VAL A 245 -2.98 -18.59 10.43
CA VAL A 245 -3.05 -19.50 11.58
C VAL A 245 -1.86 -20.44 11.59
N ILE A 246 -1.27 -20.65 12.76
CA ILE A 246 -0.26 -21.66 13.02
C ILE A 246 -0.85 -22.63 14.05
N ALA A 247 -0.85 -23.93 13.73
CA ALA A 247 -1.27 -24.95 14.68
C ALA A 247 -0.37 -24.92 15.93
N ASP A 248 -0.94 -24.98 17.14
CA ASP A 248 -0.21 -24.80 18.40
C ASP A 248 0.94 -25.78 18.58
N LYS A 249 0.80 -27.02 18.10
CA LYS A 249 1.88 -28.01 18.11
C LYS A 249 3.15 -27.59 17.37
N PHE A 250 3.06 -26.61 16.46
CA PHE A 250 4.17 -26.06 15.68
C PHE A 250 4.60 -24.66 16.11
N LYS A 251 3.83 -24.02 17.00
CA LYS A 251 4.11 -22.66 17.47
C LYS A 251 5.46 -22.63 18.22
N ASN A 252 6.35 -21.72 17.82
CA ASN A 252 7.71 -21.56 18.38
C ASN A 252 8.59 -22.81 18.30
N LYS A 253 8.36 -23.69 17.34
CA LYS A 253 9.16 -24.91 17.15
C LYS A 253 9.79 -24.94 15.76
N ASN A 254 10.99 -25.50 15.67
CA ASN A 254 11.57 -25.85 14.38
C ASN A 254 10.91 -27.14 13.89
N THR A 255 10.16 -27.02 12.78
CA THR A 255 9.40 -28.15 12.22
C THR A 255 10.19 -28.98 11.21
N GLY A 256 11.44 -28.58 10.90
CA GLY A 256 12.25 -29.24 9.87
C GLY A 256 11.75 -28.92 8.44
N PRO A 257 12.10 -29.74 7.45
CA PRO A 257 11.69 -29.55 6.06
C PRO A 257 10.17 -29.57 5.89
N GLY A 258 9.63 -28.67 5.08
CA GLY A 258 8.21 -28.57 4.79
C GLY A 258 7.94 -28.27 3.32
N ILE A 259 6.68 -28.33 2.91
CA ILE A 259 6.20 -27.96 1.57
C ILE A 259 5.38 -26.69 1.70
N ALA A 260 5.77 -25.65 0.96
CA ALA A 260 4.93 -24.47 0.75
C ALA A 260 4.03 -24.68 -0.47
N ILE A 261 2.72 -24.45 -0.31
CA ILE A 261 1.75 -24.54 -1.40
C ILE A 261 1.13 -23.15 -1.56
N ASP A 262 1.14 -22.63 -2.78
CA ASP A 262 0.49 -21.38 -3.15
C ASP A 262 -0.55 -21.63 -4.25
N ARG A 263 -1.60 -20.82 -4.26
CA ARG A 263 -2.61 -20.80 -5.33
C ARG A 263 -2.34 -19.64 -6.28
N ASN A 264 -1.74 -19.94 -7.42
CA ASN A 264 -1.40 -18.94 -8.42
C ASN A 264 -2.61 -18.10 -8.85
N SER A 265 -2.42 -16.78 -8.84
CA SER A 265 -3.42 -15.81 -9.33
C SER A 265 -4.82 -16.00 -8.71
N MET A 266 -4.91 -16.35 -7.43
CA MET A 266 -6.19 -16.63 -6.76
C MET A 266 -7.17 -15.45 -6.85
N TYR A 267 -6.74 -14.22 -6.55
CA TYR A 267 -7.61 -13.06 -6.63
C TYR A 267 -8.13 -12.76 -8.04
N PRO A 268 -7.31 -12.73 -9.10
CA PRO A 268 -7.81 -12.60 -10.48
C PRO A 268 -8.75 -13.71 -10.90
N ALA A 269 -8.49 -14.95 -10.47
CA ALA A 269 -9.35 -16.09 -10.78
C ALA A 269 -10.74 -15.94 -10.15
N ILE A 270 -10.81 -15.56 -8.87
CA ILE A 270 -12.07 -15.30 -8.17
C ILE A 270 -12.80 -14.11 -8.81
N ALA A 271 -12.11 -13.01 -9.06
CA ALA A 271 -12.71 -11.83 -9.68
C ALA A 271 -13.31 -12.10 -11.07
N ARG A 272 -12.82 -13.14 -11.78
CA ARG A 272 -13.35 -13.55 -13.07
C ARG A 272 -14.53 -14.52 -12.98
N GLN A 273 -14.60 -15.34 -11.93
CA GLN A 273 -15.53 -16.46 -11.82
C GLN A 273 -16.73 -16.17 -10.92
N GLU A 274 -16.55 -15.30 -9.94
CA GLU A 274 -17.55 -15.02 -8.92
C GLU A 274 -18.26 -13.69 -9.16
N LEU A 275 -19.43 -13.54 -8.56
CA LEU A 275 -20.16 -12.27 -8.56
C LEU A 275 -19.38 -11.22 -7.75
N LEU A 276 -19.25 -10.02 -8.31
CA LEU A 276 -18.63 -8.89 -7.65
C LEU A 276 -19.65 -7.76 -7.45
N PRO A 277 -19.67 -7.11 -6.28
CA PRO A 277 -20.59 -6.01 -6.01
C PRO A 277 -20.26 -4.80 -6.89
N TYR A 278 -21.29 -4.13 -7.40
CA TYR A 278 -21.15 -2.89 -8.14
C TYR A 278 -22.26 -1.89 -7.80
N GLY A 279 -22.01 -0.64 -8.10
CA GLY A 279 -22.99 0.44 -7.97
C GLY A 279 -23.22 0.88 -6.53
N LYS A 280 -24.25 1.70 -6.34
CA LYS A 280 -24.62 2.20 -5.03
C LYS A 280 -25.37 1.11 -4.26
N PRO A 281 -24.90 0.77 -3.03
CA PRO A 281 -25.60 -0.17 -2.18
C PRO A 281 -26.92 0.41 -1.64
N VAL A 282 -27.80 -0.49 -1.19
CA VAL A 282 -29.02 -0.15 -0.48
C VAL A 282 -28.88 -0.55 0.98
N TYR A 283 -29.09 0.40 1.89
CA TYR A 283 -29.09 0.17 3.33
C TYR A 283 -30.48 -0.26 3.80
N ASP A 284 -30.51 -1.25 4.70
CA ASP A 284 -31.74 -1.70 5.36
C ASP A 284 -31.42 -2.28 6.75
N LYS A 285 -32.45 -2.55 7.57
CA LYS A 285 -32.33 -3.08 8.93
C LYS A 285 -32.91 -4.47 9.05
N GLY A 286 -32.38 -5.27 9.98
CA GLY A 286 -32.84 -6.61 10.29
C GLY A 286 -32.23 -7.65 9.38
N VAL A 287 -32.97 -8.71 9.07
CA VAL A 287 -32.47 -9.89 8.36
C VAL A 287 -32.37 -9.60 6.86
N TYR A 288 -31.19 -9.85 6.28
CA TYR A 288 -31.02 -9.82 4.84
C TYR A 288 -31.68 -11.02 4.19
N GLU A 289 -32.50 -10.75 3.17
CA GLU A 289 -33.08 -11.77 2.31
C GLU A 289 -32.40 -11.70 0.93
N TYR A 290 -31.93 -12.84 0.47
CA TYR A 290 -31.33 -12.98 -0.86
C TYR A 290 -32.37 -12.64 -1.94
N SER A 291 -31.93 -11.90 -2.94
CA SER A 291 -32.68 -11.72 -4.19
C SER A 291 -31.75 -11.72 -5.39
N GLU A 292 -32.27 -12.05 -6.57
CA GLU A 292 -31.48 -12.02 -7.81
C GLU A 292 -31.01 -10.61 -8.16
N GLU A 293 -31.73 -9.57 -7.75
CA GLU A 293 -31.33 -8.18 -7.95
C GLU A 293 -30.20 -7.76 -7.00
N TYR A 294 -30.16 -8.30 -5.77
CA TYR A 294 -29.19 -7.99 -4.73
C TYR A 294 -28.64 -9.28 -4.10
N PRO A 295 -27.78 -10.01 -4.84
CA PRO A 295 -27.31 -11.32 -4.37
C PRO A 295 -26.20 -11.22 -3.32
N LEU A 296 -25.58 -10.05 -3.16
CA LEU A 296 -24.48 -9.81 -2.24
C LEU A 296 -24.88 -8.82 -1.16
N ALA A 297 -24.40 -9.07 0.07
CA ALA A 297 -24.62 -8.16 1.18
C ALA A 297 -23.42 -8.14 2.14
N ILE A 298 -23.24 -6.99 2.79
CA ILE A 298 -22.43 -6.84 4.01
C ILE A 298 -23.41 -6.72 5.17
N LEU A 299 -23.28 -7.60 6.13
CA LEU A 299 -24.16 -7.77 7.29
C LEU A 299 -23.47 -7.25 8.55
N HIS A 300 -24.13 -6.44 9.33
CA HIS A 300 -23.74 -6.08 10.67
C HIS A 300 -24.59 -6.93 11.63
N ILE A 301 -23.93 -7.81 12.34
CA ILE A 301 -24.59 -8.83 13.17
C ILE A 301 -23.90 -8.98 14.53
N ASN A 302 -24.68 -9.46 15.48
CA ASN A 302 -24.17 -9.92 16.76
C ASN A 302 -24.39 -11.43 16.88
N ILE A 303 -23.31 -12.20 17.06
CA ILE A 303 -23.36 -13.66 17.19
C ILE A 303 -23.14 -14.00 18.67
N ARG A 304 -24.10 -14.69 19.28
CA ARG A 304 -24.05 -15.07 20.69
C ARG A 304 -23.41 -16.43 20.88
N ALA A 305 -22.57 -16.52 21.89
CA ALA A 305 -21.90 -17.73 22.34
C ALA A 305 -21.16 -18.47 21.20
N LEU A 306 -20.40 -17.72 20.39
CA LEU A 306 -19.61 -18.24 19.30
C LEU A 306 -18.47 -19.12 19.82
N ASN A 307 -18.33 -20.34 19.29
CA ASN A 307 -17.28 -21.29 19.65
C ASN A 307 -16.83 -22.10 18.43
N LEU A 308 -15.53 -22.23 18.21
CA LEU A 308 -14.98 -23.00 17.09
C LEU A 308 -15.31 -24.48 17.25
N LYS A 309 -15.83 -25.10 16.17
CA LYS A 309 -16.08 -26.55 16.15
C LYS A 309 -14.77 -27.33 16.20
N PRO A 310 -14.74 -28.49 16.87
CA PRO A 310 -13.55 -29.34 16.92
C PRO A 310 -13.02 -29.65 15.50
N LYS A 311 -11.70 -29.62 15.34
CA LYS A 311 -11.01 -29.92 14.07
C LYS A 311 -11.29 -28.93 12.90
N HIS A 312 -11.92 -27.78 13.16
CA HIS A 312 -12.07 -26.71 12.18
C HIS A 312 -10.99 -25.65 12.34
N LEU A 313 -10.63 -24.98 11.25
CA LEU A 313 -9.76 -23.82 11.27
C LEU A 313 -10.61 -22.54 11.46
N PRO A 314 -10.17 -21.58 12.27
CA PRO A 314 -10.88 -20.31 12.40
C PRO A 314 -10.91 -19.57 11.07
N CYS A 315 -12.07 -19.00 10.72
CA CYS A 315 -12.26 -18.20 9.52
C CYS A 315 -12.50 -16.70 9.79
N ILE A 316 -12.65 -16.28 11.05
CA ILE A 316 -12.83 -14.90 11.42
C ILE A 316 -11.43 -14.28 11.65
N SER A 317 -11.10 -13.22 10.88
CA SER A 317 -9.80 -12.55 10.98
C SER A 317 -9.76 -11.52 12.10
N GLY A 318 -8.72 -11.51 12.92
CA GLY A 318 -8.55 -10.61 14.06
C GLY A 318 -7.87 -9.27 13.77
N LYS A 319 -7.59 -8.91 12.52
CA LYS A 319 -6.74 -7.75 12.19
C LYS A 319 -7.43 -6.38 12.25
N SER A 320 -8.74 -6.30 12.24
CA SER A 320 -9.44 -5.02 12.32
C SER A 320 -10.07 -4.84 13.70
N ASN A 321 -9.86 -3.73 14.34
CA ASN A 321 -10.54 -3.14 15.53
C ASN A 321 -11.03 -4.07 16.66
N MET A 322 -10.83 -5.37 16.54
CA MET A 322 -11.36 -6.36 17.47
C MET A 322 -10.22 -7.02 18.26
N ARG A 323 -9.63 -6.27 19.19
CA ARG A 323 -8.72 -6.81 20.22
C ARG A 323 -9.30 -8.02 20.98
N ARG A 324 -10.61 -8.21 20.91
CA ARG A 324 -11.32 -9.35 21.52
C ARG A 324 -11.21 -10.64 20.71
N HIS A 325 -10.96 -10.56 19.39
CA HIS A 325 -10.85 -11.75 18.51
C HIS A 325 -9.56 -12.55 18.68
N ASN A 326 -8.45 -11.90 19.06
CA ASN A 326 -7.20 -12.62 19.31
C ASN A 326 -7.35 -13.68 20.40
N LEU A 327 -8.20 -13.41 21.41
CA LEU A 327 -8.48 -14.35 22.49
C LEU A 327 -9.26 -15.58 22.01
N LEU A 328 -10.21 -15.42 21.06
CA LEU A 328 -10.94 -16.54 20.45
C LEU A 328 -10.07 -17.42 19.56
N LEU A 329 -9.18 -16.82 18.78
CA LEU A 329 -8.26 -17.54 17.92
C LEU A 329 -7.18 -18.29 18.71
N GLU A 330 -6.68 -17.72 19.79
CA GLU A 330 -5.66 -18.33 20.63
C GLU A 330 -6.19 -19.43 21.54
N SER A 331 -7.40 -19.28 22.08
CA SER A 331 -8.00 -20.23 23.03
C SER A 331 -8.66 -21.44 22.35
N THR A 332 -9.03 -21.35 21.07
CA THR A 332 -9.85 -22.37 20.40
C THR A 332 -9.04 -23.35 19.54
N PHE A 333 -7.76 -23.15 19.36
CA PHE A 333 -6.88 -24.05 18.60
C PHE A 333 -6.18 -25.10 19.49
N GLN A 334 -6.69 -25.40 20.68
CA GLN A 334 -6.19 -26.50 21.49
C GLN A 334 -6.72 -27.85 20.99
N GLU A 335 -5.83 -28.74 20.57
CA GLU A 335 -6.15 -30.07 20.06
C GLU A 335 -6.79 -31.01 21.11
N ASN A 336 -6.77 -30.64 22.39
CA ASN A 336 -7.27 -31.42 23.52
C ASN A 336 -8.07 -30.53 24.46
N ILE A 337 -9.33 -30.30 24.15
CA ILE A 337 -10.29 -29.89 25.17
C ILE A 337 -11.06 -31.17 25.56
N GLU A 338 -10.50 -31.92 26.50
CA GLU A 338 -11.29 -32.74 27.37
C GLU A 338 -11.95 -31.80 28.38
N ASP A 339 -13.28 -31.76 28.34
CA ASP A 339 -14.21 -31.22 29.33
C ASP A 339 -14.29 -29.69 29.57
N ASN A 340 -15.40 -29.13 29.10
CA ASN A 340 -16.30 -28.18 29.78
C ASN A 340 -15.85 -26.76 30.14
N ASP A 341 -14.73 -26.22 29.71
CA ASP A 341 -14.49 -24.77 29.78
C ASP A 341 -14.84 -24.10 28.43
N PHE A 342 -16.15 -23.95 28.16
CA PHE A 342 -16.67 -23.18 27.04
C PHE A 342 -16.47 -21.69 27.30
N THR A 343 -15.35 -21.13 26.90
CA THR A 343 -15.26 -19.68 26.70
C THR A 343 -16.02 -19.30 25.44
N SER A 344 -17.35 -19.29 25.52
CA SER A 344 -18.19 -18.72 24.48
C SER A 344 -18.17 -17.20 24.58
N MET A 345 -18.08 -16.51 23.45
CA MET A 345 -18.10 -15.04 23.41
C MET A 345 -19.21 -14.53 22.52
N ASP A 346 -19.82 -13.44 22.92
CA ASP A 346 -20.69 -12.64 22.06
C ASP A 346 -19.82 -11.74 21.20
N ILE A 347 -20.08 -11.72 19.90
CA ILE A 347 -19.28 -11.00 18.90
C ILE A 347 -20.17 -10.16 18.02
N GLU A 348 -19.90 -8.85 18.00
CA GLU A 348 -20.44 -7.93 17.00
C GLU A 348 -19.46 -7.82 15.84
N ILE A 349 -19.90 -8.17 14.62
CA ILE A 349 -19.05 -8.18 13.42
C ILE A 349 -19.79 -7.62 12.19
N PHE A 350 -18.99 -7.12 11.26
CA PHE A 350 -19.40 -6.87 9.88
C PHE A 350 -18.83 -7.97 9.00
N THR A 351 -19.68 -8.68 8.27
CA THR A 351 -19.27 -9.82 7.45
C THR A 351 -20.07 -9.86 6.16
N THR A 352 -19.57 -10.53 5.14
CA THR A 352 -20.36 -10.76 3.93
C THR A 352 -21.37 -11.88 4.15
N ASN A 353 -22.46 -11.88 3.35
CA ASN A 353 -23.41 -13.00 3.39
C ASN A 353 -22.75 -14.34 3.03
N ILE A 354 -21.70 -14.33 2.21
CA ILE A 354 -20.91 -15.52 1.85
C ILE A 354 -20.07 -15.99 3.04
N GLU A 355 -19.36 -15.09 3.72
CA GLU A 355 -18.56 -15.43 4.91
C GLU A 355 -19.44 -15.89 6.08
N LEU A 356 -20.66 -15.35 6.23
CA LEU A 356 -21.59 -15.80 7.25
C LEU A 356 -21.91 -17.30 7.11
N GLU A 357 -22.07 -17.79 5.89
CA GLU A 357 -22.30 -19.22 5.67
C GLU A 357 -21.07 -20.06 6.07
N LEU A 358 -19.87 -19.59 5.82
CA LEU A 358 -18.64 -20.23 6.28
C LEU A 358 -18.55 -20.20 7.81
N ILE A 359 -18.90 -19.08 8.45
CA ILE A 359 -18.94 -18.95 9.92
C ILE A 359 -19.91 -19.98 10.52
N LYS A 360 -21.12 -20.11 9.99
CA LYS A 360 -22.12 -21.12 10.42
C LYS A 360 -21.62 -22.56 10.28
N GLN A 361 -20.83 -22.84 9.24
CA GLN A 361 -20.23 -24.16 9.05
C GLN A 361 -19.09 -24.44 10.04
N THR A 362 -18.32 -23.43 10.40
CA THR A 362 -17.06 -23.52 11.15
C THR A 362 -17.26 -23.43 12.66
N TYR A 363 -18.28 -22.68 13.10
CA TYR A 363 -18.52 -22.40 14.52
C TYR A 363 -19.88 -22.96 15.00
N ASN A 364 -19.94 -23.26 16.31
CA ASN A 364 -21.21 -23.38 17.03
C ASN A 364 -21.59 -21.99 17.56
N TYR A 365 -22.86 -21.71 17.63
CA TYR A 365 -23.42 -20.46 18.19
C TYR A 365 -24.83 -20.72 18.71
N VAL A 366 -25.32 -19.84 19.57
CA VAL A 366 -26.69 -19.94 20.14
C VAL A 366 -27.67 -19.19 19.25
N ASP A 367 -27.33 -17.97 18.87
CA ASP A 367 -28.22 -17.09 18.12
C ASP A 367 -27.43 -16.06 17.30
N ILE A 368 -28.05 -15.54 16.24
CA ILE A 368 -27.54 -14.45 15.42
C ILE A 368 -28.57 -13.33 15.38
N GLU A 369 -28.25 -12.20 15.99
CA GLU A 369 -29.01 -10.99 15.90
C GLU A 369 -28.56 -10.16 14.70
N TYR A 370 -29.48 -9.89 13.78
CA TYR A 370 -29.22 -9.06 12.61
C TYR A 370 -29.58 -7.59 12.92
N ILE A 371 -28.59 -6.70 12.87
CA ILE A 371 -28.77 -5.29 13.22
C ILE A 371 -29.16 -4.48 11.97
N ASP A 372 -28.27 -4.43 11.00
CA ASP A 372 -28.49 -3.78 9.73
C ASP A 372 -27.57 -4.36 8.64
N TYR A 373 -27.75 -3.94 7.38
CA TYR A 373 -26.96 -4.45 6.27
C TYR A 373 -26.94 -3.49 5.07
N LEU A 374 -25.91 -3.67 4.24
CA LEU A 374 -25.84 -3.12 2.88
C LEU A 374 -26.01 -4.25 1.87
N LYS A 375 -26.94 -4.12 0.92
CA LYS A 375 -27.10 -5.05 -0.18
C LYS A 375 -26.65 -4.44 -1.51
N PHE A 376 -26.07 -5.26 -2.38
CA PHE A 376 -25.40 -4.85 -3.61
C PHE A 376 -25.93 -5.61 -4.80
N LYS A 377 -26.01 -4.93 -5.95
CA LYS A 377 -26.08 -5.56 -7.26
C LYS A 377 -24.76 -6.27 -7.58
N ALA A 378 -24.80 -7.33 -8.39
CA ALA A 378 -23.63 -8.09 -8.80
C ALA A 378 -23.72 -8.59 -10.25
#